data_ed29bc643caae831ee3448ff302bd1a6
#
_entry.id   ed29bc643caae831ee3448ff302bd1a6
#
_cell.length_a   1.000
_cell.length_b   1.000
_cell.length_c   1.000
_cell.angle_alpha   90.00
_cell.angle_beta   90.00
_cell.angle_gamma   90.00
#
_symmetry.space_group_name_H-M   'P 1'
#
loop_
_entity.id
_entity.type
_entity.pdbx_description
1 polymer ?
#
loop_
_entity_poly.entity_id
_entity_poly.type
_entity_poly.pdbx_seq_one_letter_code
_entity_poly.pdbx_strand_id
1 'polypeptide(L)'
;NTVHVKVIDETADHQLRGKQILRPYAIYYTRVSGIWQTVWLETVPETYVKSLRIDTNAAKGTIDVKAEIDGNIDAAPSVKMTASFEGQEIGTASGSIKGTQLKVKDPKLWSPAKPNLYDLKVELIMDGQTVDVIESYAGIRSVGKQKDANGNWRFTLNGKEIFHLGTLDQGWFPDGLLTPASDKAMRFDVDYLKAAGYNCIRNHIKVRPRRYYAYCDRIGMMVWQDQVSGAPHPKWTRLQPNPEDQDWPDVAHAQFMYELREMIDHLYNAPSIVSWIPFNEAWGQHQTLEVGNWTVAYDPSRLVNVASGGNFWPVGDVVDHHNYPHPDFPVHDPRFKDYIKVVGEFGGHGFVVDKKHVWNPGAKNWGYGGLPKTKEELLGRYRESIRRMIRLKQQGVAGGIYTQTTDVEAEVNGLMTYDREVQKFPAEELRRLHEKLYAAKLLGKPALPVAAKNKAPIRYTTRKPADDWV
;
A
#
# COMPACT_ATOMS: atom_id res chain seq x y z
N ASN A 1 6.30 -14.08 -37.08
CA ASN A 1 7.16 -14.24 -35.89
C ASN A 1 6.44 -15.06 -34.85
N THR A 2 7.15 -16.01 -34.22
CA THR A 2 6.62 -16.86 -33.15
C THR A 2 7.35 -16.54 -31.86
N VAL A 3 6.60 -16.30 -30.78
CA VAL A 3 7.14 -16.08 -29.43
C VAL A 3 6.82 -17.30 -28.59
N HIS A 4 7.82 -17.89 -27.96
CA HIS A 4 7.67 -18.98 -27.00
C HIS A 4 7.97 -18.44 -25.59
N VAL A 5 7.02 -18.62 -24.66
CA VAL A 5 7.19 -18.24 -23.27
C VAL A 5 7.13 -19.48 -22.40
N LYS A 6 8.18 -19.69 -21.60
CA LYS A 6 8.21 -20.74 -20.57
C LYS A 6 8.06 -20.09 -19.20
N VAL A 7 7.08 -20.55 -18.42
CA VAL A 7 6.86 -20.11 -17.06
C VAL A 7 7.11 -21.28 -16.10
N ILE A 8 7.88 -21.03 -15.03
CA ILE A 8 8.11 -21.97 -13.94
C ILE A 8 7.51 -21.35 -12.70
N ASP A 9 6.55 -22.04 -12.08
CA ASP A 9 5.79 -21.55 -10.92
C ASP A 9 5.52 -22.73 -9.97
N GLU A 10 6.42 -22.95 -9.02
CA GLU A 10 6.43 -24.13 -8.17
C GLU A 10 5.70 -23.94 -6.83
N THR A 11 5.43 -22.73 -6.41
CA THR A 11 4.86 -22.39 -5.09
C THR A 11 5.75 -22.89 -3.92
N ALA A 12 7.08 -22.81 -4.09
CA ALA A 12 8.07 -23.28 -3.13
C ALA A 12 8.29 -22.30 -1.96
N ASP A 13 8.95 -22.76 -0.90
CA ASP A 13 9.44 -21.90 0.18
C ASP A 13 10.50 -20.93 -0.36
N HIS A 14 10.62 -19.76 0.26
CA HIS A 14 11.41 -18.59 -0.17
C HIS A 14 10.96 -17.95 -1.49
N GLN A 15 9.97 -18.53 -2.18
CA GLN A 15 9.30 -17.88 -3.29
C GLN A 15 8.27 -16.87 -2.76
N LEU A 16 8.25 -15.65 -3.31
CA LEU A 16 7.29 -14.63 -2.92
C LEU A 16 5.93 -14.92 -3.56
N ARG A 17 5.11 -15.66 -2.86
CA ARG A 17 3.80 -16.17 -3.34
C ARG A 17 2.58 -15.58 -2.61
N GLY A 18 2.81 -14.86 -1.50
CA GLY A 18 1.73 -14.33 -0.69
C GLY A 18 0.83 -15.43 -0.11
N LYS A 19 -0.48 -15.25 -0.21
CA LYS A 19 -1.49 -16.21 0.29
C LYS A 19 -1.83 -17.34 -0.66
N GLN A 20 -1.08 -17.49 -1.74
CA GLN A 20 -1.33 -18.51 -2.74
C GLN A 20 -0.86 -19.90 -2.30
N ILE A 21 -1.72 -20.92 -2.43
CA ILE A 21 -1.43 -22.30 -2.02
C ILE A 21 -2.13 -23.32 -2.92
N LEU A 22 -1.54 -24.53 -3.01
CA LEU A 22 -2.08 -25.65 -3.80
C LEU A 22 -3.45 -26.15 -3.31
N ARG A 23 -3.66 -26.20 -1.99
CA ARG A 23 -4.88 -26.65 -1.36
C ARG A 23 -5.40 -25.54 -0.45
N PRO A 24 -6.35 -24.71 -0.95
CA PRO A 24 -6.86 -23.58 -0.19
C PRO A 24 -7.49 -23.98 1.13
N TYR A 25 -7.20 -23.21 2.19
CA TYR A 25 -7.82 -23.34 3.50
C TYR A 25 -7.64 -22.04 4.31
N ALA A 26 -8.58 -21.75 5.17
CA ALA A 26 -8.54 -20.58 6.07
C ALA A 26 -8.23 -19.27 5.31
N ILE A 27 -7.06 -18.67 5.59
CA ILE A 27 -6.60 -17.40 4.99
C ILE A 27 -5.67 -17.60 3.79
N TYR A 28 -5.54 -18.83 3.28
CA TYR A 28 -4.78 -19.16 2.09
C TYR A 28 -5.71 -19.58 0.97
N TYR A 29 -5.50 -19.02 -0.22
CA TYR A 29 -6.45 -19.06 -1.33
C TYR A 29 -5.88 -19.77 -2.56
N THR A 30 -6.76 -20.06 -3.49
CA THR A 30 -6.42 -20.67 -4.78
C THR A 30 -5.32 -19.88 -5.48
N ARG A 31 -4.24 -20.59 -5.84
CA ARG A 31 -3.12 -20.00 -6.57
C ARG A 31 -3.49 -19.68 -8.01
N VAL A 32 -2.85 -18.67 -8.55
CA VAL A 32 -2.71 -18.47 -9.99
C VAL A 32 -1.41 -19.13 -10.44
N SER A 33 -1.33 -19.52 -11.70
CA SER A 33 -0.11 -20.06 -12.32
C SER A 33 0.15 -19.37 -13.64
N GLY A 34 1.42 -19.11 -13.91
CA GLY A 34 1.83 -18.48 -15.15
C GLY A 34 1.66 -16.96 -15.15
N ILE A 35 1.53 -16.41 -16.34
CA ILE A 35 1.36 -14.96 -16.55
C ILE A 35 -0.08 -14.58 -16.29
N TRP A 36 -0.32 -13.81 -15.24
CA TRP A 36 -1.68 -13.41 -14.81
C TRP A 36 -2.00 -11.93 -15.01
N GLN A 37 -1.02 -11.13 -15.43
CA GLN A 37 -1.22 -9.72 -15.82
C GLN A 37 -1.14 -9.56 -17.34
N THR A 38 -1.57 -8.41 -17.83
CA THR A 38 -1.62 -8.09 -19.26
C THR A 38 -0.22 -8.17 -19.88
N VAL A 39 -0.13 -8.86 -21.02
CA VAL A 39 1.02 -8.84 -21.91
C VAL A 39 0.67 -8.01 -23.13
N TRP A 40 1.57 -7.10 -23.52
CA TRP A 40 1.37 -6.23 -24.67
C TRP A 40 2.67 -6.10 -25.48
N LEU A 41 2.56 -5.61 -26.68
CA LEU A 41 3.67 -5.32 -27.57
C LEU A 41 3.64 -3.82 -27.88
N GLU A 42 4.78 -3.18 -27.79
CA GLU A 42 4.96 -1.77 -28.15
C GLU A 42 5.90 -1.66 -29.33
N THR A 43 5.59 -0.77 -30.28
CA THR A 43 6.51 -0.36 -31.33
C THR A 43 7.24 0.88 -30.82
N VAL A 44 8.55 0.81 -30.75
CA VAL A 44 9.41 1.89 -30.28
C VAL A 44 10.36 2.33 -31.38
N PRO A 45 10.86 3.58 -31.39
CA PRO A 45 11.96 4.03 -32.25
C PRO A 45 13.24 3.26 -31.95
N GLU A 46 14.26 3.43 -32.80
CA GLU A 46 15.59 2.82 -32.58
C GLU A 46 16.23 3.29 -31.25
N THR A 47 15.99 4.54 -30.88
CA THR A 47 16.36 5.09 -29.56
C THR A 47 15.11 5.60 -28.89
N TYR A 48 14.80 5.13 -27.69
CA TYR A 48 13.54 5.39 -27.01
C TYR A 48 13.70 5.55 -25.50
N VAL A 49 12.68 6.13 -24.88
CA VAL A 49 12.57 6.21 -23.41
C VAL A 49 12.08 4.88 -22.86
N LYS A 50 12.96 4.13 -22.21
CA LYS A 50 12.66 2.84 -21.58
C LYS A 50 11.82 3.01 -20.31
N SER A 51 12.16 3.98 -19.46
CA SER A 51 11.43 4.29 -18.25
C SER A 51 11.52 5.77 -17.86
N LEU A 52 10.52 6.24 -17.10
CA LEU A 52 10.52 7.56 -16.48
C LEU A 52 10.45 7.42 -14.95
N ARG A 53 11.27 8.19 -14.25
CA ARG A 53 11.12 8.47 -12.84
C ARG A 53 10.68 9.92 -12.66
N ILE A 54 9.54 10.11 -11.99
CA ILE A 54 8.91 11.42 -11.81
C ILE A 54 8.94 11.78 -10.33
N ASP A 55 9.77 12.73 -9.97
CA ASP A 55 9.86 13.28 -8.63
C ASP A 55 9.04 14.57 -8.54
N THR A 56 8.29 14.76 -7.45
CA THR A 56 7.54 15.98 -7.20
C THR A 56 7.88 16.58 -5.85
N ASN A 57 7.86 17.90 -5.74
CA ASN A 57 8.09 18.60 -4.49
C ASN A 57 6.98 19.63 -4.25
N ALA A 58 6.12 19.35 -3.28
CA ALA A 58 4.98 20.22 -2.96
C ALA A 58 5.41 21.58 -2.40
N ALA A 59 6.49 21.65 -1.61
CA ALA A 59 6.97 22.90 -1.02
C ALA A 59 7.61 23.83 -2.05
N LYS A 60 8.32 23.26 -3.04
CA LYS A 60 8.94 24.02 -4.13
C LYS A 60 8.00 24.20 -5.32
N GLY A 61 6.94 23.42 -5.42
CA GLY A 61 6.04 23.38 -6.58
C GLY A 61 6.76 22.88 -7.84
N THR A 62 7.55 21.79 -7.73
CA THR A 62 8.33 21.30 -8.87
C THR A 62 7.92 19.89 -9.28
N ILE A 63 8.04 19.63 -10.59
CA ILE A 63 8.01 18.31 -11.20
C ILE A 63 9.39 18.10 -11.81
N ASP A 64 10.06 17.00 -11.51
CA ASP A 64 11.36 16.62 -12.04
C ASP A 64 11.26 15.25 -12.72
N VAL A 65 11.69 15.17 -13.99
CA VAL A 65 11.65 13.95 -14.79
C VAL A 65 13.07 13.48 -15.06
N LYS A 66 13.33 12.21 -14.75
CA LYS A 66 14.52 11.46 -15.14
C LYS A 66 14.10 10.38 -16.12
N ALA A 67 14.85 10.24 -17.21
CA ALA A 67 14.58 9.25 -18.25
C ALA A 67 15.72 8.22 -18.32
N GLU A 68 15.38 6.94 -18.26
CA GLU A 68 16.24 5.88 -18.72
C GLU A 68 15.96 5.66 -20.20
N ILE A 69 16.99 5.60 -21.01
CA ILE A 69 16.87 5.41 -22.44
C ILE A 69 17.57 4.11 -22.88
N ASP A 70 17.09 3.54 -23.96
CA ASP A 70 17.67 2.35 -24.59
C ASP A 70 17.76 2.55 -26.10
N GLY A 71 18.64 1.78 -26.76
CA GLY A 71 18.91 1.87 -28.19
C GLY A 71 20.25 2.49 -28.53
N ASN A 72 20.38 3.04 -29.74
CA ASN A 72 21.62 3.67 -30.21
C ASN A 72 21.75 5.11 -29.70
N ILE A 73 22.82 5.36 -28.90
CA ILE A 73 23.05 6.67 -28.25
C ILE A 73 24.33 7.28 -28.83
N ASP A 74 24.29 7.67 -30.09
CA ASP A 74 25.44 8.28 -30.78
C ASP A 74 25.61 9.79 -30.48
N ALA A 75 24.57 10.42 -29.90
CA ALA A 75 24.58 11.83 -29.53
C ALA A 75 24.13 12.04 -28.09
N ALA A 76 24.49 13.18 -27.51
CA ALA A 76 24.08 13.52 -26.14
C ALA A 76 22.56 13.72 -26.04
N PRO A 77 21.80 12.84 -25.35
CA PRO A 77 20.37 12.95 -25.25
C PRO A 77 19.95 14.05 -24.29
N SER A 78 18.87 14.72 -24.62
CA SER A 78 18.18 15.69 -23.76
C SER A 78 16.68 15.40 -23.71
N VAL A 79 16.03 15.96 -22.70
CA VAL A 79 14.58 15.82 -22.48
C VAL A 79 13.92 17.20 -22.54
N LYS A 80 12.79 17.27 -23.25
CA LYS A 80 11.86 18.38 -23.13
C LYS A 80 10.57 17.86 -22.50
N MET A 81 10.18 18.45 -21.39
CA MET A 81 8.94 18.14 -20.67
C MET A 81 7.97 19.30 -20.81
N THR A 82 6.76 19.02 -21.27
CA THR A 82 5.63 19.96 -21.26
C THR A 82 4.58 19.44 -20.28
N ALA A 83 4.15 20.28 -19.35
CA ALA A 83 3.09 19.96 -18.40
C ALA A 83 1.81 20.74 -18.70
N SER A 84 0.67 20.04 -18.57
CA SER A 84 -0.66 20.62 -18.72
C SER A 84 -1.53 20.31 -17.50
N PHE A 85 -2.47 21.19 -17.19
CA PHE A 85 -3.47 20.97 -16.15
C PHE A 85 -4.86 21.30 -16.71
N GLU A 86 -5.80 20.34 -16.61
CA GLU A 86 -7.15 20.48 -17.18
C GLU A 86 -7.14 20.90 -18.68
N GLY A 87 -6.19 20.32 -19.44
CA GLY A 87 -6.02 20.58 -20.87
C GLY A 87 -5.30 21.90 -21.22
N GLN A 88 -4.90 22.70 -20.23
CA GLN A 88 -4.15 23.94 -20.47
C GLN A 88 -2.66 23.71 -20.16
N GLU A 89 -1.80 24.11 -21.10
CA GLU A 89 -0.35 24.11 -20.88
C GLU A 89 0.00 25.08 -19.76
N ILE A 90 0.78 24.60 -18.77
CA ILE A 90 1.22 25.38 -17.62
C ILE A 90 2.71 25.71 -17.66
N GLY A 91 3.45 25.06 -18.53
CA GLY A 91 4.87 25.33 -18.75
C GLY A 91 5.64 24.20 -19.40
N THR A 92 6.83 24.51 -19.82
CA THR A 92 7.79 23.63 -20.49
C THR A 92 9.17 23.79 -19.86
N ALA A 93 9.91 22.69 -19.76
CA ALA A 93 11.30 22.69 -19.34
C ALA A 93 12.13 21.77 -20.26
N SER A 94 13.38 22.14 -20.50
CA SER A 94 14.33 21.30 -21.22
C SER A 94 15.59 21.09 -20.39
N GLY A 95 16.20 19.91 -20.47
CA GLY A 95 17.36 19.57 -19.67
C GLY A 95 17.93 18.19 -20.00
N SER A 96 18.68 17.65 -19.06
CA SER A 96 19.32 16.34 -19.19
C SER A 96 18.34 15.20 -18.90
N ILE A 97 18.60 14.02 -19.50
CA ILE A 97 17.91 12.76 -19.12
C ILE A 97 18.06 12.43 -17.62
N LYS A 98 19.10 12.94 -16.95
CA LYS A 98 19.36 12.72 -15.51
C LYS A 98 18.53 13.62 -14.59
N GLY A 99 17.80 14.59 -15.15
CA GLY A 99 16.92 15.50 -14.42
C GLY A 99 16.53 16.70 -15.27
N THR A 100 15.23 16.82 -15.53
CA THR A 100 14.61 17.97 -16.18
C THR A 100 13.49 18.46 -15.29
N GLN A 101 13.67 19.63 -14.70
CA GLN A 101 12.78 20.16 -13.68
C GLN A 101 11.94 21.32 -14.20
N LEU A 102 10.64 21.23 -14.01
CA LEU A 102 9.67 22.29 -14.24
C LEU A 102 9.18 22.84 -12.89
N LYS A 103 9.18 24.17 -12.76
CA LYS A 103 8.53 24.86 -11.65
C LYS A 103 7.11 25.27 -12.04
N VAL A 104 6.13 24.75 -11.30
CA VAL A 104 4.72 25.08 -11.46
C VAL A 104 4.38 26.27 -10.55
N LYS A 105 3.81 27.31 -11.11
CA LYS A 105 3.32 28.45 -10.32
C LYS A 105 2.00 28.07 -9.65
N ASP A 106 1.86 28.34 -8.36
CA ASP A 106 0.65 28.06 -7.56
C ASP A 106 0.12 26.63 -7.73
N PRO A 107 0.94 25.59 -7.40
CA PRO A 107 0.65 24.23 -7.74
C PRO A 107 -0.64 23.71 -7.09
N LYS A 108 -1.47 23.03 -7.88
CA LYS A 108 -2.64 22.30 -7.38
C LYS A 108 -2.17 20.95 -6.83
N LEU A 109 -2.19 20.81 -5.52
CA LEU A 109 -1.68 19.62 -4.87
C LEU A 109 -2.67 18.45 -4.96
N TRP A 110 -2.13 17.25 -5.15
CA TRP A 110 -2.91 16.02 -5.12
C TRP A 110 -3.32 15.66 -3.68
N SER A 111 -4.57 15.26 -3.51
CA SER A 111 -5.10 14.72 -2.25
C SER A 111 -6.34 13.86 -2.51
N PRO A 112 -6.81 13.03 -1.54
CA PRO A 112 -8.06 12.28 -1.67
C PRO A 112 -9.30 13.12 -2.01
N ALA A 113 -9.35 14.35 -1.53
CA ALA A 113 -10.47 15.27 -1.80
C ALA A 113 -10.29 16.05 -3.11
N LYS A 114 -9.06 16.23 -3.56
CA LYS A 114 -8.71 16.96 -4.78
C LYS A 114 -7.58 16.20 -5.49
N PRO A 115 -7.90 15.16 -6.28
CA PRO A 115 -6.90 14.33 -6.95
C PRO A 115 -6.33 15.03 -8.19
N ASN A 116 -5.73 16.21 -8.00
CA ASN A 116 -5.16 17.00 -9.07
C ASN A 116 -3.97 16.30 -9.69
N LEU A 117 -4.01 16.08 -11.01
CA LEU A 117 -2.94 15.49 -11.80
C LEU A 117 -2.56 16.46 -12.94
N TYR A 118 -1.28 16.52 -13.21
CA TYR A 118 -0.72 17.25 -14.33
C TYR A 118 -0.38 16.24 -15.42
N ASP A 119 -0.90 16.43 -16.62
CA ASP A 119 -0.50 15.63 -17.78
C ASP A 119 0.91 16.06 -18.21
N LEU A 120 1.75 15.11 -18.53
CA LEU A 120 3.13 15.32 -18.95
C LEU A 120 3.35 14.74 -20.34
N LYS A 121 3.84 15.57 -21.25
CA LYS A 121 4.44 15.14 -22.51
C LYS A 121 5.95 15.24 -22.37
N VAL A 122 6.65 14.11 -22.51
CA VAL A 122 8.11 14.02 -22.41
C VAL A 122 8.67 13.65 -23.77
N GLU A 123 9.47 14.53 -24.36
CA GLU A 123 10.09 14.39 -25.66
C GLU A 123 11.58 14.07 -25.45
N LEU A 124 12.06 12.97 -26.00
CA LEU A 124 13.48 12.64 -26.08
C LEU A 124 14.06 13.34 -27.31
N ILE A 125 15.11 14.13 -27.11
CA ILE A 125 15.74 14.94 -28.16
C ILE A 125 17.17 14.48 -28.34
N MET A 126 17.55 14.19 -29.60
CA MET A 126 18.91 13.89 -30.05
C MET A 126 19.21 14.74 -31.28
N ASP A 127 20.38 15.36 -31.31
CA ASP A 127 20.81 16.27 -32.40
C ASP A 127 19.76 17.35 -32.79
N GLY A 128 19.03 17.83 -31.75
CA GLY A 128 18.00 18.87 -31.94
C GLY A 128 16.67 18.35 -32.49
N GLN A 129 16.53 17.05 -32.73
CA GLN A 129 15.30 16.42 -33.22
C GLN A 129 14.62 15.56 -32.12
N THR A 130 13.30 15.59 -32.09
CA THR A 130 12.51 14.69 -31.24
C THR A 130 12.53 13.30 -31.86
N VAL A 131 13.11 12.32 -31.11
CA VAL A 131 13.24 10.91 -31.55
C VAL A 131 12.20 10.01 -30.90
N ASP A 132 11.72 10.36 -29.71
CA ASP A 132 10.65 9.62 -29.01
C ASP A 132 9.76 10.57 -28.20
N VAL A 133 8.51 10.15 -27.94
CA VAL A 133 7.54 10.92 -27.17
C VAL A 133 6.77 10.00 -26.23
N ILE A 134 6.82 10.31 -24.93
CA ILE A 134 6.08 9.61 -23.89
C ILE A 134 5.03 10.52 -23.27
N GLU A 135 3.82 10.02 -23.14
CA GLU A 135 2.76 10.64 -22.36
C GLU A 135 2.70 10.00 -20.96
N SER A 136 2.64 10.85 -19.94
CA SER A 136 2.58 10.43 -18.54
C SER A 136 1.80 11.47 -17.72
N TYR A 137 1.85 11.35 -16.39
CA TYR A 137 1.25 12.36 -15.50
C TYR A 137 2.01 12.44 -14.18
N ALA A 138 1.78 13.52 -13.42
CA ALA A 138 2.32 13.73 -12.09
C ALA A 138 1.27 14.27 -11.12
N GLY A 139 1.29 13.78 -9.89
CA GLY A 139 0.54 14.37 -8.77
C GLY A 139 1.50 15.06 -7.80
N ILE A 140 1.47 16.38 -7.73
CA ILE A 140 2.33 17.11 -6.79
C ILE A 140 1.77 16.95 -5.37
N ARG A 141 2.54 16.29 -4.51
CA ARG A 141 2.17 16.06 -3.11
C ARG A 141 3.39 15.92 -2.21
N SER A 142 3.17 16.02 -0.90
CA SER A 142 4.13 15.56 0.12
C SER A 142 3.45 14.61 1.09
N VAL A 143 4.09 13.47 1.36
CA VAL A 143 3.73 12.53 2.43
C VAL A 143 4.73 12.71 3.56
N GLY A 144 4.25 12.68 4.81
CA GLY A 144 5.12 12.86 5.94
C GLY A 144 4.44 12.57 7.26
N LYS A 145 5.10 12.95 8.35
CA LYS A 145 4.59 12.81 9.72
C LYS A 145 4.86 14.06 10.55
N GLN A 146 3.96 14.36 11.47
CA GLN A 146 4.13 15.44 12.46
C GLN A 146 3.52 15.03 13.79
N LYS A 147 3.98 15.68 14.88
CA LYS A 147 3.37 15.46 16.20
C LYS A 147 2.13 16.29 16.37
N ASP A 148 1.07 15.69 16.92
CA ASP A 148 -0.12 16.39 17.36
C ASP A 148 0.14 17.15 18.67
N ALA A 149 -0.87 17.87 19.17
CA ALA A 149 -0.80 18.65 20.40
C ALA A 149 -0.47 17.80 21.66
N ASN A 150 -0.71 16.48 21.60
CA ASN A 150 -0.41 15.53 22.68
C ASN A 150 0.96 14.87 22.52
N GLY A 151 1.70 15.16 21.42
CA GLY A 151 3.01 14.60 21.11
C GLY A 151 2.96 13.27 20.38
N ASN A 152 1.79 12.79 19.92
CA ASN A 152 1.69 11.59 19.11
C ASN A 152 2.00 11.89 17.64
N TRP A 153 2.74 10.99 16.98
CA TRP A 153 2.99 11.09 15.57
C TRP A 153 1.70 10.80 14.74
N ARG A 154 1.45 11.65 13.75
CA ARG A 154 0.32 11.57 12.84
C ARG A 154 0.81 11.55 11.39
N PHE A 155 0.07 10.88 10.52
CA PHE A 155 0.27 11.04 9.08
C PHE A 155 -0.04 12.46 8.65
N THR A 156 0.77 12.97 7.70
CA THR A 156 0.47 14.21 7.01
C THR A 156 0.46 14.03 5.51
N LEU A 157 -0.45 14.71 4.85
CA LEU A 157 -0.47 14.88 3.41
C LEU A 157 -0.48 16.38 3.11
N ASN A 158 0.51 16.85 2.34
CA ASN A 158 0.69 18.28 2.06
C ASN A 158 0.79 19.13 3.33
N GLY A 159 1.48 18.62 4.34
CA GLY A 159 1.67 19.28 5.64
C GLY A 159 0.44 19.33 6.55
N LYS A 160 -0.67 18.70 6.16
CA LYS A 160 -1.90 18.63 6.97
C LYS A 160 -2.11 17.24 7.52
N GLU A 161 -2.50 17.15 8.80
CA GLU A 161 -2.85 15.86 9.41
C GLU A 161 -3.98 15.19 8.63
N ILE A 162 -3.82 13.89 8.41
CA ILE A 162 -4.82 13.04 7.77
C ILE A 162 -4.88 11.69 8.49
N PHE A 163 -6.10 11.25 8.83
CA PHE A 163 -6.33 9.92 9.38
C PHE A 163 -6.51 8.93 8.22
N HIS A 164 -5.71 7.86 8.17
CA HIS A 164 -5.87 6.83 7.15
C HIS A 164 -6.92 5.82 7.60
N LEU A 165 -8.08 5.80 6.94
CA LEU A 165 -9.09 4.77 7.11
C LEU A 165 -9.23 4.00 5.81
N GLY A 166 -8.91 2.72 5.86
CA GLY A 166 -8.88 1.88 4.68
C GLY A 166 -9.47 0.50 4.88
N THR A 167 -9.40 -0.29 3.82
CA THR A 167 -9.71 -1.71 3.82
C THR A 167 -8.54 -2.53 3.31
N LEU A 168 -8.46 -3.78 3.77
CA LEU A 168 -7.55 -4.79 3.25
C LEU A 168 -8.09 -5.28 1.90
N ASP A 169 -7.34 -5.08 0.81
CA ASP A 169 -7.67 -5.61 -0.51
C ASP A 169 -6.86 -6.86 -0.82
N GLN A 170 -7.47 -8.01 -0.74
CA GLN A 170 -6.88 -9.30 -1.09
C GLN A 170 -6.96 -9.58 -2.59
N GLY A 171 -8.02 -9.13 -3.26
CA GLY A 171 -8.12 -9.00 -4.71
C GLY A 171 -8.48 -10.25 -5.49
N TRP A 172 -8.94 -11.33 -4.89
CA TRP A 172 -9.44 -12.48 -5.63
C TRP A 172 -10.80 -12.19 -6.28
N PHE A 173 -10.95 -12.61 -7.53
CA PHE A 173 -12.17 -12.54 -8.33
C PHE A 173 -12.67 -13.95 -8.64
N PRO A 174 -13.99 -14.17 -8.77
CA PRO A 174 -14.56 -15.50 -8.99
C PRO A 174 -14.07 -16.21 -10.26
N ASP A 175 -13.84 -15.44 -11.31
CA ASP A 175 -13.57 -15.89 -12.67
C ASP A 175 -12.10 -15.85 -13.07
N GLY A 176 -11.32 -14.96 -12.46
CA GLY A 176 -9.94 -14.73 -12.84
C GLY A 176 -8.93 -14.72 -11.68
N LEU A 177 -9.35 -15.10 -10.47
CA LEU A 177 -8.54 -15.07 -9.26
C LEU A 177 -7.90 -13.68 -9.04
N LEU A 178 -6.60 -13.52 -9.24
CA LEU A 178 -5.95 -12.21 -9.11
C LEU A 178 -6.15 -11.29 -10.33
N THR A 179 -6.72 -11.82 -11.43
CA THR A 179 -6.99 -11.05 -12.65
C THR A 179 -8.48 -10.66 -12.71
N PRO A 180 -8.85 -9.38 -12.68
CA PRO A 180 -10.22 -8.95 -12.87
C PRO A 180 -10.68 -9.19 -14.32
N ALA A 181 -11.95 -9.54 -14.53
CA ALA A 181 -12.53 -9.77 -15.86
C ALA A 181 -12.51 -8.54 -16.78
N SER A 182 -12.43 -7.34 -16.19
CA SER A 182 -12.39 -6.08 -16.93
C SER A 182 -11.87 -4.94 -16.04
N ASP A 183 -11.53 -3.81 -16.67
CA ASP A 183 -11.22 -2.58 -15.93
C ASP A 183 -12.41 -2.08 -15.09
N LYS A 184 -13.63 -2.29 -15.55
CA LYS A 184 -14.84 -1.98 -14.77
C LYS A 184 -14.89 -2.82 -13.49
N ALA A 185 -14.62 -4.13 -13.57
CA ALA A 185 -14.56 -5.00 -12.41
C ALA A 185 -13.44 -4.58 -11.43
N MET A 186 -12.26 -4.22 -11.96
CA MET A 186 -11.13 -3.74 -11.16
C MET A 186 -11.45 -2.44 -10.40
N ARG A 187 -12.19 -1.51 -11.04
CA ARG A 187 -12.56 -0.21 -10.46
C ARG A 187 -13.68 -0.30 -9.46
N PHE A 188 -14.57 -1.28 -9.60
CA PHE A 188 -15.79 -1.42 -8.81
C PHE A 188 -15.52 -1.41 -7.30
N ASP A 189 -14.51 -2.17 -6.84
CA ASP A 189 -14.13 -2.23 -5.43
C ASP A 189 -13.68 -0.86 -4.92
N VAL A 190 -12.87 -0.15 -5.71
CA VAL A 190 -12.35 1.20 -5.37
C VAL A 190 -13.48 2.23 -5.31
N ASP A 191 -14.41 2.18 -6.27
CA ASP A 191 -15.57 3.08 -6.34
C ASP A 191 -16.49 2.91 -5.13
N TYR A 192 -16.78 1.66 -4.77
CA TYR A 192 -17.56 1.36 -3.57
C TYR A 192 -16.87 1.91 -2.30
N LEU A 193 -15.58 1.65 -2.13
CA LEU A 193 -14.83 2.13 -0.97
C LEU A 193 -14.81 3.66 -0.90
N LYS A 194 -14.61 4.32 -2.02
CA LYS A 194 -14.68 5.79 -2.09
C LYS A 194 -16.05 6.30 -1.72
N ALA A 195 -17.11 5.67 -2.25
CA ALA A 195 -18.51 5.99 -1.92
C ALA A 195 -18.80 5.76 -0.43
N ALA A 196 -18.23 4.72 0.17
CA ALA A 196 -18.35 4.41 1.61
C ALA A 196 -17.53 5.34 2.52
N GLY A 197 -16.74 6.27 1.98
CA GLY A 197 -15.97 7.24 2.75
C GLY A 197 -14.63 6.74 3.25
N TYR A 198 -14.10 5.66 2.71
CA TYR A 198 -12.70 5.29 2.90
C TYR A 198 -11.80 6.21 2.08
N ASN A 199 -10.61 6.50 2.59
CA ASN A 199 -9.61 7.30 1.89
C ASN A 199 -8.33 6.53 1.60
N CYS A 200 -8.26 5.26 1.98
CA CYS A 200 -7.10 4.40 1.82
C CYS A 200 -7.50 2.97 1.44
N ILE A 201 -6.63 2.28 0.74
CA ILE A 201 -6.68 0.83 0.52
C ILE A 201 -5.31 0.26 0.88
N ARG A 202 -5.26 -0.81 1.67
CA ARG A 202 -4.06 -1.59 1.82
C ARG A 202 -4.08 -2.71 0.79
N ASN A 203 -3.23 -2.58 -0.23
CA ASN A 203 -3.06 -3.58 -1.28
C ASN A 203 -2.21 -4.72 -0.73
N HIS A 204 -2.90 -5.78 -0.27
CA HIS A 204 -2.35 -6.79 0.61
C HIS A 204 -1.56 -7.85 -0.13
N ILE A 205 -0.26 -7.91 0.20
CA ILE A 205 0.74 -8.91 -0.24
C ILE A 205 0.66 -9.35 -1.70
N LYS A 206 0.34 -8.41 -2.58
CA LYS A 206 0.32 -8.57 -4.05
C LYS A 206 0.63 -7.24 -4.73
N VAL A 207 1.03 -7.30 -6.00
CA VAL A 207 1.21 -6.13 -6.86
C VAL A 207 0.11 -6.15 -7.93
N ARG A 208 -0.66 -5.08 -8.02
CA ARG A 208 -1.71 -4.88 -9.03
C ARG A 208 -1.11 -4.35 -10.34
N PRO A 209 -1.79 -4.45 -11.48
CA PRO A 209 -1.35 -3.80 -12.72
C PRO A 209 -1.33 -2.27 -12.55
N ARG A 210 -0.40 -1.59 -13.25
CA ARG A 210 -0.21 -0.12 -13.15
C ARG A 210 -1.49 0.69 -13.33
N ARG A 211 -2.41 0.23 -14.22
CA ARG A 211 -3.71 0.90 -14.43
C ARG A 211 -4.62 0.94 -13.19
N TYR A 212 -4.43 0.02 -12.22
CA TYR A 212 -5.12 0.07 -10.93
C TYR A 212 -4.67 1.29 -10.12
N TYR A 213 -3.35 1.49 -10.01
CA TYR A 213 -2.80 2.65 -9.29
C TYR A 213 -3.13 3.96 -10.01
N ALA A 214 -3.05 3.97 -11.35
CA ALA A 214 -3.49 5.13 -12.15
C ALA A 214 -4.95 5.48 -11.89
N TYR A 215 -5.82 4.50 -11.66
CA TYR A 215 -7.20 4.74 -11.25
C TYR A 215 -7.28 5.32 -9.83
N CYS A 216 -6.55 4.76 -8.87
CA CYS A 216 -6.46 5.30 -7.51
C CYS A 216 -5.93 6.75 -7.51
N ASP A 217 -4.95 7.06 -8.36
CA ASP A 217 -4.42 8.42 -8.53
C ASP A 217 -5.51 9.40 -9.00
N ARG A 218 -6.31 9.00 -9.99
CA ARG A 218 -7.38 9.83 -10.57
C ARG A 218 -8.58 10.01 -9.64
N ILE A 219 -8.96 8.97 -8.88
CA ILE A 219 -10.10 9.07 -7.97
C ILE A 219 -9.72 9.63 -6.58
N GLY A 220 -8.44 9.74 -6.29
CA GLY A 220 -7.95 10.17 -4.99
C GLY A 220 -8.10 9.11 -3.90
N MET A 221 -7.68 7.89 -4.16
CA MET A 221 -7.63 6.81 -3.17
C MET A 221 -6.17 6.54 -2.79
N MET A 222 -5.79 6.79 -1.53
CA MET A 222 -4.45 6.48 -1.04
C MET A 222 -4.23 4.96 -1.02
N VAL A 223 -3.00 4.54 -1.23
CA VAL A 223 -2.62 3.12 -1.23
C VAL A 223 -1.47 2.89 -0.24
N TRP A 224 -1.62 1.90 0.62
CA TRP A 224 -0.55 1.23 1.32
C TRP A 224 -0.20 -0.02 0.51
N GLN A 225 1.04 -0.12 0.08
CA GLN A 225 1.49 -1.19 -0.80
C GLN A 225 2.36 -2.18 -0.04
N ASP A 226 1.86 -3.41 0.10
CA ASP A 226 2.62 -4.52 0.64
C ASP A 226 3.55 -5.13 -0.43
N GLN A 227 4.74 -5.57 0.01
CA GLN A 227 5.52 -6.55 -0.73
C GLN A 227 4.84 -7.92 -0.63
N VAL A 228 5.03 -8.75 -1.63
CA VAL A 228 4.56 -10.14 -1.62
C VAL A 228 5.34 -10.93 -0.58
N SER A 229 4.63 -11.61 0.31
CA SER A 229 5.25 -12.38 1.39
C SER A 229 5.78 -13.74 0.90
N GLY A 230 6.87 -14.18 1.52
CA GLY A 230 7.44 -15.52 1.36
C GLY A 230 7.37 -16.35 2.64
N ALA A 231 8.07 -17.46 2.67
CA ALA A 231 8.25 -18.37 3.80
C ALA A 231 9.71 -18.87 3.83
N PRO A 232 10.24 -19.43 4.93
CA PRO A 232 9.60 -19.66 6.22
C PRO A 232 9.45 -18.42 7.09
N HIS A 233 8.79 -18.55 8.24
CA HIS A 233 8.46 -17.46 9.16
C HIS A 233 9.21 -17.59 10.48
N PRO A 234 9.59 -16.47 11.15
CA PRO A 234 10.04 -16.50 12.53
C PRO A 234 8.86 -16.74 13.47
N LYS A 235 9.15 -16.93 14.74
CA LYS A 235 8.12 -16.89 15.77
C LYS A 235 7.40 -15.52 15.74
N TRP A 236 6.09 -15.53 15.70
CA TRP A 236 5.28 -14.31 15.66
C TRP A 236 5.16 -13.67 17.05
N THR A 237 6.07 -12.74 17.36
CA THR A 237 6.15 -12.04 18.66
C THR A 237 5.30 -10.76 18.68
N ARG A 238 4.83 -10.28 17.53
CA ARG A 238 4.03 -9.04 17.40
C ARG A 238 4.73 -7.85 18.04
N LEU A 239 4.03 -7.14 18.94
CA LEU A 239 4.55 -5.99 19.70
C LEU A 239 5.27 -6.36 20.99
N GLN A 240 5.57 -7.64 21.25
CA GLN A 240 6.32 -8.03 22.46
C GLN A 240 7.77 -7.55 22.40
N PRO A 241 8.44 -7.40 23.54
CA PRO A 241 9.89 -7.21 23.58
C PRO A 241 10.64 -8.40 22.96
N ASN A 242 11.83 -8.15 22.44
CA ASN A 242 12.71 -9.15 21.82
C ASN A 242 12.05 -9.79 20.58
N PRO A 243 11.89 -9.02 19.48
CA PRO A 243 11.40 -9.55 18.22
C PRO A 243 12.39 -10.57 17.65
N GLU A 244 11.86 -11.51 16.88
CA GLU A 244 12.63 -12.53 16.19
C GLU A 244 12.55 -12.32 14.68
N ASP A 245 13.64 -12.56 13.98
CA ASP A 245 13.72 -12.67 12.52
C ASP A 245 13.98 -14.12 12.13
N GLN A 246 13.50 -14.51 10.96
CA GLN A 246 13.80 -15.79 10.36
C GLN A 246 15.21 -15.77 9.77
N ASP A 247 15.93 -16.87 9.87
CA ASP A 247 17.19 -17.05 9.15
C ASP A 247 16.86 -17.48 7.71
N TRP A 248 17.06 -16.56 6.77
CA TRP A 248 16.89 -16.83 5.35
C TRP A 248 18.24 -17.02 4.67
N PRO A 249 18.36 -17.94 3.69
CA PRO A 249 19.57 -18.04 2.86
C PRO A 249 19.86 -16.72 2.12
N ASP A 250 21.13 -16.37 1.99
CA ASP A 250 21.53 -15.09 1.37
C ASP A 250 20.94 -14.93 -0.04
N VAL A 251 20.89 -16.00 -0.82
CA VAL A 251 20.30 -15.98 -2.18
C VAL A 251 18.81 -15.67 -2.15
N ALA A 252 18.07 -16.16 -1.16
CA ALA A 252 16.64 -15.86 -1.01
C ALA A 252 16.41 -14.43 -0.52
N HIS A 253 17.27 -13.94 0.38
CA HIS A 253 17.26 -12.53 0.78
C HIS A 253 17.58 -11.61 -0.41
N ALA A 254 18.60 -11.92 -1.20
CA ALA A 254 18.94 -11.14 -2.39
C ALA A 254 17.76 -11.08 -3.39
N GLN A 255 17.07 -12.20 -3.59
CA GLN A 255 15.87 -12.25 -4.44
C GLN A 255 14.75 -11.39 -3.86
N PHE A 256 14.50 -11.45 -2.54
CA PHE A 256 13.51 -10.61 -1.87
C PHE A 256 13.81 -9.11 -2.07
N MET A 257 15.06 -8.70 -1.88
CA MET A 257 15.48 -7.31 -2.07
C MET A 257 15.40 -6.85 -3.52
N TYR A 258 15.73 -7.75 -4.47
CA TYR A 258 15.54 -7.50 -5.89
C TYR A 258 14.07 -7.22 -6.21
N GLU A 259 13.15 -8.10 -5.78
CA GLU A 259 11.72 -7.94 -6.05
C GLU A 259 11.10 -6.74 -5.32
N LEU A 260 11.58 -6.41 -4.11
CA LEU A 260 11.16 -5.20 -3.38
C LEU A 260 11.55 -3.93 -4.15
N ARG A 261 12.78 -3.90 -4.68
CA ARG A 261 13.25 -2.79 -5.51
C ARG A 261 12.42 -2.68 -6.78
N GLU A 262 12.24 -3.76 -7.51
CA GLU A 262 11.46 -3.79 -8.76
C GLU A 262 10.01 -3.32 -8.51
N MET A 263 9.38 -3.73 -7.41
CA MET A 263 8.06 -3.27 -7.04
C MET A 263 8.04 -1.74 -6.82
N ILE A 264 9.00 -1.22 -6.06
CA ILE A 264 9.08 0.23 -5.78
C ILE A 264 9.31 1.01 -7.08
N ASP A 265 10.26 0.59 -7.91
CA ASP A 265 10.59 1.27 -9.18
C ASP A 265 9.41 1.22 -10.15
N HIS A 266 8.77 0.08 -10.29
CA HIS A 266 7.59 -0.11 -11.14
C HIS A 266 6.42 0.80 -10.75
N LEU A 267 6.25 1.06 -9.46
CA LEU A 267 5.12 1.83 -8.91
C LEU A 267 5.50 3.25 -8.47
N TYR A 268 6.75 3.65 -8.64
CA TYR A 268 7.31 4.90 -8.11
C TYR A 268 6.49 6.14 -8.48
N ASN A 269 6.02 6.20 -9.72
CA ASN A 269 5.32 7.37 -10.25
C ASN A 269 3.87 7.52 -9.77
N ALA A 270 3.32 6.56 -9.01
CA ALA A 270 1.95 6.61 -8.51
C ALA A 270 1.83 7.54 -7.27
N PRO A 271 1.22 8.73 -7.36
CA PRO A 271 1.05 9.63 -6.21
C PRO A 271 0.12 9.07 -5.15
N SER A 272 -0.77 8.15 -5.47
CA SER A 272 -1.67 7.50 -4.51
C SER A 272 -0.94 6.62 -3.49
N ILE A 273 0.22 6.05 -3.83
CA ILE A 273 0.99 5.25 -2.89
C ILE A 273 1.63 6.18 -1.86
N VAL A 274 1.30 5.96 -0.58
CA VAL A 274 1.75 6.79 0.55
C VAL A 274 2.58 6.01 1.57
N SER A 275 2.57 4.68 1.49
CA SER A 275 3.36 3.81 2.39
C SER A 275 3.77 2.53 1.70
N TRP A 276 5.02 2.11 1.95
CA TRP A 276 5.56 0.79 1.60
C TRP A 276 5.53 -0.12 2.82
N ILE A 277 5.20 -1.39 2.60
CA ILE A 277 5.08 -2.41 3.65
C ILE A 277 5.87 -3.66 3.24
N PRO A 278 7.14 -3.79 3.64
CA PRO A 278 7.96 -4.95 3.31
C PRO A 278 7.44 -6.28 3.84
N PHE A 279 6.90 -6.32 5.07
CA PHE A 279 6.44 -7.57 5.70
C PHE A 279 5.03 -7.48 6.26
N ASN A 280 4.31 -8.61 6.23
CA ASN A 280 3.02 -8.80 6.88
C ASN A 280 3.09 -9.93 7.91
N GLU A 281 2.63 -9.71 9.15
CA GLU A 281 2.39 -10.71 10.20
C GLU A 281 3.54 -11.70 10.43
N ALA A 282 4.76 -11.23 10.34
CA ALA A 282 5.99 -12.03 10.39
C ALA A 282 6.16 -13.02 9.22
N TRP A 283 5.30 -13.00 8.19
CA TRP A 283 5.42 -13.90 7.04
C TRP A 283 6.69 -13.61 6.23
N GLY A 284 7.64 -14.55 6.32
CA GLY A 284 8.95 -14.40 5.69
C GLY A 284 9.78 -13.24 6.27
N GLN A 285 9.42 -12.73 7.45
CA GLN A 285 10.13 -11.61 8.08
C GLN A 285 11.55 -12.03 8.47
N HIS A 286 12.52 -11.34 7.90
CA HIS A 286 13.96 -11.61 8.06
C HIS A 286 14.77 -10.34 7.87
N GLN A 287 15.93 -10.24 8.48
CA GLN A 287 16.84 -9.08 8.39
C GLN A 287 16.09 -7.73 8.45
N THR A 288 15.11 -7.64 9.35
CA THR A 288 14.08 -6.58 9.37
C THR A 288 14.69 -5.17 9.50
N LEU A 289 15.77 -5.00 10.27
CA LEU A 289 16.45 -3.70 10.38
C LEU A 289 17.11 -3.27 9.08
N GLU A 290 17.72 -4.21 8.35
CA GLU A 290 18.37 -3.95 7.07
C GLU A 290 17.32 -3.60 6.01
N VAL A 291 16.32 -4.45 5.83
CA VAL A 291 15.22 -4.22 4.87
C VAL A 291 14.51 -2.90 5.14
N GLY A 292 14.23 -2.62 6.43
CA GLY A 292 13.55 -1.38 6.81
C GLY A 292 14.39 -0.14 6.54
N ASN A 293 15.66 -0.14 6.90
CA ASN A 293 16.58 0.99 6.65
C ASN A 293 16.78 1.21 5.14
N TRP A 294 16.96 0.13 4.39
CA TRP A 294 17.08 0.19 2.94
C TRP A 294 15.83 0.81 2.32
N THR A 295 14.64 0.36 2.70
CA THR A 295 13.36 0.85 2.13
C THR A 295 13.18 2.35 2.40
N VAL A 296 13.47 2.81 3.63
CA VAL A 296 13.42 4.24 4.00
C VAL A 296 14.39 5.07 3.16
N ALA A 297 15.60 4.56 2.94
CA ALA A 297 16.64 5.27 2.18
C ALA A 297 16.34 5.27 0.67
N TYR A 298 15.78 4.18 0.15
CA TYR A 298 15.52 4.00 -1.29
C TYR A 298 14.39 4.91 -1.80
N ASP A 299 13.30 5.04 -1.04
CA ASP A 299 12.23 5.99 -1.37
C ASP A 299 11.85 6.87 -0.18
N PRO A 300 12.56 7.97 0.04
CA PRO A 300 12.26 8.91 1.13
C PRO A 300 11.00 9.75 0.91
N SER A 301 10.32 9.61 -0.23
CA SER A 301 9.09 10.34 -0.55
C SER A 301 7.82 9.69 0.00
N ARG A 302 7.94 8.51 0.61
CA ARG A 302 6.86 7.75 1.23
C ARG A 302 7.26 7.27 2.61
N LEU A 303 6.27 6.96 3.44
CA LEU A 303 6.48 6.38 4.76
C LEU A 303 6.64 4.86 4.67
N VAL A 304 7.31 4.27 5.66
CA VAL A 304 7.57 2.83 5.71
C VAL A 304 6.96 2.22 6.96
N ASN A 305 6.03 1.29 6.77
CA ASN A 305 5.49 0.38 7.76
C ASN A 305 6.19 -0.97 7.57
N VAL A 306 7.32 -1.18 8.25
CA VAL A 306 8.25 -2.27 7.91
C VAL A 306 7.63 -3.66 8.08
N ALA A 307 6.83 -3.84 9.12
CA ALA A 307 6.19 -5.13 9.42
C ALA A 307 4.77 -4.89 9.95
N SER A 308 3.80 -4.84 9.04
CA SER A 308 2.40 -4.65 9.41
C SER A 308 1.87 -5.83 10.22
N GLY A 309 1.55 -5.59 11.51
CA GLY A 309 1.13 -6.63 12.45
C GLY A 309 2.18 -7.72 12.74
N GLY A 310 3.38 -7.58 12.20
CA GLY A 310 4.50 -8.50 12.38
C GLY A 310 5.28 -8.27 13.66
N ASN A 311 6.51 -8.77 13.69
CA ASN A 311 7.43 -8.55 14.80
C ASN A 311 7.98 -7.12 14.75
N PHE A 312 7.73 -6.34 15.78
CA PHE A 312 8.15 -4.95 15.83
C PHE A 312 9.65 -4.81 16.06
N TRP A 313 10.35 -4.28 15.06
CA TRP A 313 11.72 -3.81 15.14
C TRP A 313 11.74 -2.27 15.11
N PRO A 314 12.71 -1.61 15.79
CA PRO A 314 12.71 -0.15 15.88
C PRO A 314 13.28 0.52 14.61
N VAL A 315 12.58 0.36 13.50
CA VAL A 315 12.94 0.87 12.17
C VAL A 315 11.69 1.28 11.39
N GLY A 316 11.81 2.20 10.44
CA GLY A 316 10.71 2.75 9.67
C GLY A 316 9.96 3.88 10.40
N ASP A 317 8.74 4.13 9.97
CA ASP A 317 7.94 5.27 10.43
C ASP A 317 6.74 4.87 11.28
N VAL A 318 6.30 3.63 11.14
CA VAL A 318 5.01 3.14 11.64
C VAL A 318 5.22 1.96 12.57
N VAL A 319 4.46 1.93 13.65
CA VAL A 319 4.24 0.73 14.46
C VAL A 319 2.80 0.27 14.25
N ASP A 320 2.65 -0.98 13.87
CA ASP A 320 1.39 -1.55 13.42
C ASP A 320 0.97 -2.76 14.27
N HIS A 321 -0.29 -2.76 14.67
CA HIS A 321 -0.88 -3.87 15.44
C HIS A 321 -2.11 -4.41 14.73
N HIS A 322 -2.16 -5.73 14.53
CA HIS A 322 -3.36 -6.41 14.05
C HIS A 322 -4.15 -6.94 15.24
N ASN A 323 -5.43 -6.59 15.34
CA ASN A 323 -6.29 -7.04 16.43
C ASN A 323 -7.72 -7.32 15.98
N TYR A 324 -8.16 -8.54 16.21
CA TYR A 324 -9.48 -9.04 15.83
C TYR A 324 -10.32 -9.48 17.04
N PRO A 325 -11.66 -9.42 16.98
CA PRO A 325 -12.44 -8.81 15.89
C PRO A 325 -12.55 -7.29 15.95
N HIS A 326 -12.13 -6.65 17.01
CA HIS A 326 -12.22 -5.19 17.17
C HIS A 326 -10.83 -4.56 17.29
N PRO A 327 -10.67 -3.31 16.81
CA PRO A 327 -9.38 -2.64 16.91
C PRO A 327 -8.97 -2.42 18.37
N ASP A 328 -7.69 -2.63 18.64
CA ASP A 328 -7.02 -2.29 19.89
C ASP A 328 -5.55 -1.95 19.62
N PHE A 329 -4.95 -1.16 20.51
CA PHE A 329 -3.54 -0.77 20.42
C PHE A 329 -2.99 -0.41 21.80
N PRO A 330 -1.78 -0.84 22.20
CA PRO A 330 -1.15 -0.46 23.46
C PRO A 330 -0.56 0.96 23.39
N VAL A 331 -1.43 1.98 23.36
CA VAL A 331 -1.09 3.39 23.07
C VAL A 331 -0.10 4.02 24.04
N HIS A 332 0.02 3.47 25.26
CA HIS A 332 0.90 3.99 26.32
C HIS A 332 2.26 3.29 26.41
N ASP A 333 2.55 2.33 25.53
CA ASP A 333 3.86 1.69 25.51
C ASP A 333 4.94 2.69 25.07
N PRO A 334 5.94 2.97 25.91
CA PRO A 334 6.96 3.98 25.62
C PRO A 334 7.86 3.64 24.43
N ARG A 335 7.91 2.36 24.03
CA ARG A 335 8.68 1.92 22.85
C ARG A 335 8.14 2.53 21.56
N PHE A 336 6.85 2.89 21.52
CA PHE A 336 6.16 3.37 20.33
C PHE A 336 6.04 4.89 20.23
N LYS A 337 6.69 5.62 21.15
CA LYS A 337 6.60 7.10 21.22
C LYS A 337 7.12 7.83 19.98
N ASP A 338 8.03 7.20 19.24
CA ASP A 338 8.69 7.80 18.07
C ASP A 338 8.09 7.33 16.73
N TYR A 339 7.02 6.54 16.78
CA TYR A 339 6.35 5.96 15.63
C TYR A 339 4.90 6.45 15.47
N ILE A 340 4.44 6.46 14.23
CA ILE A 340 3.00 6.57 13.93
C ILE A 340 2.35 5.25 14.33
N LYS A 341 1.32 5.31 15.18
CA LYS A 341 0.60 4.14 15.68
C LYS A 341 -0.60 3.85 14.77
N VAL A 342 -0.73 2.61 14.30
CA VAL A 342 -1.85 2.18 13.46
C VAL A 342 -2.39 0.81 13.86
N VAL A 343 -3.63 0.53 13.48
CA VAL A 343 -4.21 -0.81 13.51
C VAL A 343 -4.36 -1.28 12.07
N GLY A 344 -3.33 -1.96 11.56
CA GLY A 344 -3.20 -2.33 10.15
C GLY A 344 -4.13 -3.44 9.70
N GLU A 345 -4.79 -4.13 10.67
CA GLU A 345 -5.92 -5.02 10.40
C GLU A 345 -6.84 -5.09 11.62
N PHE A 346 -8.15 -4.94 11.38
CA PHE A 346 -9.19 -5.15 12.39
C PHE A 346 -10.54 -5.50 11.75
N GLY A 347 -11.49 -5.90 12.55
CA GLY A 347 -12.85 -6.20 12.12
C GLY A 347 -12.98 -7.65 11.68
N GLY A 348 -13.01 -7.91 10.40
CA GLY A 348 -13.15 -9.25 9.85
C GLY A 348 -14.49 -9.91 10.24
N HIS A 349 -15.56 -9.10 10.41
CA HIS A 349 -16.87 -9.60 10.79
C HIS A 349 -17.50 -10.34 9.62
N GLY A 350 -17.52 -11.68 9.70
CA GLY A 350 -18.06 -12.54 8.66
C GLY A 350 -19.59 -12.53 8.62
N PHE A 351 -20.16 -12.64 7.41
CA PHE A 351 -21.59 -12.82 7.24
C PHE A 351 -21.90 -13.51 5.90
N VAL A 352 -22.62 -14.62 5.97
CA VAL A 352 -23.15 -15.31 4.79
C VAL A 352 -24.49 -14.68 4.43
N VAL A 353 -24.55 -13.99 3.30
CA VAL A 353 -25.79 -13.36 2.79
C VAL A 353 -26.74 -14.40 2.25
N ASP A 354 -26.27 -15.23 1.31
CA ASP A 354 -26.99 -16.33 0.68
C ASP A 354 -25.95 -17.33 0.15
N LYS A 355 -26.32 -18.63 0.11
CA LYS A 355 -25.44 -19.70 -0.38
C LYS A 355 -25.01 -19.52 -1.84
N LYS A 356 -25.81 -18.83 -2.66
CA LYS A 356 -25.48 -18.58 -4.07
C LYS A 356 -24.33 -17.58 -4.27
N HIS A 357 -24.04 -16.75 -3.26
CA HIS A 357 -22.97 -15.72 -3.31
C HIS A 357 -21.66 -16.15 -2.62
N VAL A 358 -21.61 -17.38 -2.08
CA VAL A 358 -20.37 -17.90 -1.48
C VAL A 358 -19.58 -18.67 -2.54
N TRP A 359 -18.25 -18.64 -2.40
CA TRP A 359 -17.33 -19.34 -3.31
C TRP A 359 -17.62 -20.86 -3.40
N ASN A 360 -17.85 -21.50 -2.26
CA ASN A 360 -18.17 -22.92 -2.18
C ASN A 360 -19.23 -23.15 -1.10
N PRO A 361 -20.48 -23.49 -1.46
CA PRO A 361 -21.56 -23.76 -0.49
C PRO A 361 -21.28 -24.90 0.48
N GLY A 362 -20.38 -25.85 0.12
CA GLY A 362 -19.95 -26.96 0.97
C GLY A 362 -18.78 -26.62 1.89
N ALA A 363 -18.11 -25.49 1.71
CA ALA A 363 -17.01 -25.08 2.56
C ALA A 363 -17.52 -24.53 3.91
N LYS A 364 -16.69 -24.68 4.95
CA LYS A 364 -16.93 -24.02 6.24
C LYS A 364 -16.59 -22.54 6.13
N ASN A 365 -17.59 -21.72 5.82
CA ASN A 365 -17.44 -20.27 5.80
C ASN A 365 -17.18 -19.73 7.20
N TRP A 366 -16.34 -18.69 7.31
CA TRP A 366 -15.89 -18.15 8.58
C TRP A 366 -15.64 -16.63 8.54
N GLY A 367 -15.51 -16.04 9.73
CA GLY A 367 -15.10 -14.67 9.98
C GLY A 367 -14.69 -14.53 11.45
N TYR A 368 -13.95 -13.47 11.77
CA TYR A 368 -13.43 -13.23 13.12
C TYR A 368 -14.57 -12.94 14.12
N GLY A 369 -14.49 -13.55 15.30
CA GLY A 369 -15.54 -13.45 16.32
C GLY A 369 -16.81 -14.27 16.01
N GLY A 370 -16.71 -15.21 15.06
CA GLY A 370 -17.83 -16.04 14.58
C GLY A 370 -18.80 -15.29 13.69
N LEU A 371 -19.72 -16.02 13.06
CA LEU A 371 -20.69 -15.45 12.12
C LEU A 371 -21.90 -14.87 12.86
N PRO A 372 -22.26 -13.59 12.66
CA PRO A 372 -23.52 -13.01 13.12
C PRO A 372 -24.70 -13.69 12.44
N LYS A 373 -25.83 -13.71 13.13
CA LYS A 373 -27.05 -14.37 12.66
C LYS A 373 -27.88 -13.46 11.74
N THR A 374 -27.76 -12.16 11.91
CA THR A 374 -28.54 -11.17 11.15
C THR A 374 -27.64 -10.04 10.63
N LYS A 375 -28.14 -9.32 9.63
CA LYS A 375 -27.47 -8.14 9.09
C LYS A 375 -27.36 -7.03 10.13
N GLU A 376 -28.35 -6.88 11.01
CA GLU A 376 -28.36 -5.92 12.10
C GLU A 376 -27.23 -6.22 13.12
N GLU A 377 -27.00 -7.48 13.44
CA GLU A 377 -25.89 -7.90 14.29
C GLU A 377 -24.54 -7.60 13.62
N LEU A 378 -24.38 -7.91 12.33
CA LEU A 378 -23.19 -7.57 11.55
C LEU A 378 -22.90 -6.08 11.62
N LEU A 379 -23.90 -5.25 11.35
CA LEU A 379 -23.79 -3.79 11.37
C LEU A 379 -23.51 -3.26 12.79
N GLY A 380 -24.08 -3.89 13.80
CA GLY A 380 -23.80 -3.61 15.20
C GLY A 380 -22.33 -3.83 15.56
N ARG A 381 -21.73 -4.95 15.11
CA ARG A 381 -20.31 -5.26 15.29
C ARG A 381 -19.41 -4.24 14.57
N TYR A 382 -19.77 -3.86 13.34
CA TYR A 382 -19.04 -2.84 12.59
C TYR A 382 -19.07 -1.48 13.31
N ARG A 383 -20.27 -1.03 13.77
CA ARG A 383 -20.42 0.20 14.54
C ARG A 383 -19.57 0.19 15.83
N GLU A 384 -19.47 -0.94 16.51
CA GLU A 384 -18.61 -1.08 17.68
C GLU A 384 -17.13 -0.94 17.31
N SER A 385 -16.68 -1.56 16.20
CA SER A 385 -15.31 -1.39 15.72
C SER A 385 -14.98 0.08 15.44
N ILE A 386 -15.88 0.81 14.77
CA ILE A 386 -15.68 2.25 14.51
C ILE A 386 -15.68 3.08 15.81
N ARG A 387 -16.54 2.75 16.77
CA ARG A 387 -16.52 3.42 18.10
C ARG A 387 -15.18 3.22 18.83
N ARG A 388 -14.62 2.00 18.79
CA ARG A 388 -13.28 1.73 19.35
C ARG A 388 -12.19 2.46 18.58
N MET A 389 -12.26 2.50 17.25
CA MET A 389 -11.29 3.24 16.43
C MET A 389 -11.35 4.76 16.73
N ILE A 390 -12.53 5.32 16.99
CA ILE A 390 -12.66 6.72 17.44
C ILE A 390 -11.89 6.94 18.75
N ARG A 391 -12.06 6.05 19.74
CA ARG A 391 -11.32 6.15 21.03
C ARG A 391 -9.81 6.04 20.82
N LEU A 392 -9.36 5.09 19.98
CA LEU A 392 -7.94 4.91 19.66
C LEU A 392 -7.38 6.14 18.92
N LYS A 393 -8.12 6.71 17.96
CA LYS A 393 -7.72 7.97 17.30
C LYS A 393 -7.53 9.09 18.33
N GLN A 394 -8.46 9.23 19.27
CA GLN A 394 -8.39 10.23 20.33
C GLN A 394 -7.19 10.05 21.27
N GLN A 395 -6.67 8.82 21.37
CA GLN A 395 -5.50 8.43 22.16
C GLN A 395 -4.17 8.44 21.37
N GLY A 396 -4.19 8.76 20.08
CA GLY A 396 -2.97 8.88 19.30
C GLY A 396 -2.78 7.89 18.17
N VAL A 397 -3.70 6.96 17.92
CA VAL A 397 -3.69 6.11 16.72
C VAL A 397 -4.04 6.94 15.49
N ALA A 398 -3.29 6.78 14.40
CA ALA A 398 -3.38 7.63 13.21
C ALA A 398 -4.01 6.95 11.99
N GLY A 399 -4.29 5.65 12.06
CA GLY A 399 -4.92 4.92 10.96
C GLY A 399 -5.49 3.58 11.38
N GLY A 400 -6.38 3.05 10.54
CA GLY A 400 -6.95 1.72 10.70
C GLY A 400 -7.40 1.13 9.38
N ILE A 401 -7.15 -0.17 9.19
CA ILE A 401 -7.51 -0.93 7.99
C ILE A 401 -8.51 -2.03 8.37
N TYR A 402 -9.71 -1.95 7.83
CA TYR A 402 -10.75 -2.96 8.06
C TYR A 402 -10.53 -4.18 7.17
N THR A 403 -10.61 -5.36 7.73
CA THR A 403 -10.55 -6.64 7.03
C THR A 403 -11.96 -7.13 6.72
N GLN A 404 -12.44 -7.11 5.48
CA GLN A 404 -11.74 -6.74 4.26
C GLN A 404 -12.68 -6.16 3.19
N THR A 405 -12.18 -5.85 2.01
CA THR A 405 -12.97 -5.24 0.91
C THR A 405 -14.06 -6.18 0.43
N THR A 406 -13.70 -7.41 0.05
CA THR A 406 -14.65 -8.44 -0.44
C THR A 406 -14.42 -9.74 0.31
N ASP A 407 -15.41 -10.62 0.32
CA ASP A 407 -15.17 -12.01 0.68
C ASP A 407 -14.09 -12.61 -0.22
N VAL A 408 -13.33 -13.55 0.29
CA VAL A 408 -12.37 -14.33 -0.48
C VAL A 408 -12.54 -15.80 -0.14
N GLU A 409 -13.01 -16.59 -1.10
CA GLU A 409 -13.25 -18.01 -0.94
C GLU A 409 -14.10 -18.33 0.30
N ALA A 410 -13.60 -19.08 1.28
CA ALA A 410 -14.34 -19.42 2.50
C ALA A 410 -14.37 -18.31 3.55
N GLU A 411 -13.56 -17.28 3.39
CA GLU A 411 -13.48 -16.12 4.28
C GLU A 411 -14.55 -15.10 3.92
N VAL A 412 -15.69 -15.11 4.66
CA VAL A 412 -16.88 -14.32 4.34
C VAL A 412 -16.98 -13.03 5.17
N ASN A 413 -15.88 -12.34 5.35
CA ASN A 413 -15.77 -11.12 6.18
C ASN A 413 -15.57 -9.82 5.37
N GLY A 414 -15.76 -9.88 4.06
CA GLY A 414 -15.75 -8.70 3.19
C GLY A 414 -16.93 -7.76 3.44
N LEU A 415 -16.76 -6.50 3.02
CA LEU A 415 -17.87 -5.54 2.92
C LEU A 415 -18.82 -5.90 1.80
N MET A 416 -18.38 -6.69 0.84
CA MET A 416 -19.13 -7.23 -0.30
C MET A 416 -18.93 -8.73 -0.41
N THR A 417 -19.87 -9.41 -1.06
CA THR A 417 -19.75 -10.84 -1.39
C THR A 417 -18.60 -11.09 -2.38
N TYR A 418 -18.16 -12.36 -2.49
CA TYR A 418 -17.04 -12.75 -3.36
C TYR A 418 -17.27 -12.39 -4.83
N ASP A 419 -18.51 -12.51 -5.30
CA ASP A 419 -18.94 -12.13 -6.66
C ASP A 419 -19.20 -10.62 -6.84
N ARG A 420 -19.11 -9.82 -5.75
CA ARG A 420 -19.45 -8.38 -5.73
C ARG A 420 -20.91 -8.05 -6.01
N GLU A 421 -21.78 -9.03 -6.15
CA GLU A 421 -23.21 -8.79 -6.45
C GLU A 421 -23.95 -8.17 -5.26
N VAL A 422 -23.50 -8.42 -4.01
CA VAL A 422 -24.15 -7.89 -2.83
C VAL A 422 -23.19 -7.07 -1.97
N GLN A 423 -23.52 -5.81 -1.79
CA GLN A 423 -22.92 -4.96 -0.75
C GLN A 423 -23.57 -5.30 0.59
N LYS A 424 -22.81 -5.93 1.50
CA LYS A 424 -23.29 -6.30 2.85
C LYS A 424 -23.60 -5.05 3.68
N PHE A 425 -22.87 -3.97 3.40
CA PHE A 425 -23.05 -2.67 4.03
C PHE A 425 -23.38 -1.62 2.97
N PRO A 426 -24.50 -0.86 3.11
CA PRO A 426 -24.76 0.27 2.24
C PRO A 426 -23.64 1.32 2.37
N ALA A 427 -23.08 1.77 1.25
CA ALA A 427 -21.96 2.72 1.25
C ALA A 427 -22.25 4.00 2.06
N GLU A 428 -23.48 4.53 1.94
CA GLU A 428 -23.90 5.72 2.68
C GLU A 428 -23.90 5.52 4.21
N GLU A 429 -24.27 4.33 4.69
CA GLU A 429 -24.25 4.02 6.12
C GLU A 429 -22.82 3.99 6.66
N LEU A 430 -21.90 3.36 5.93
CA LEU A 430 -20.48 3.38 6.27
C LEU A 430 -19.94 4.80 6.27
N ARG A 431 -20.25 5.59 5.26
CA ARG A 431 -19.81 6.99 5.15
C ARG A 431 -20.20 7.80 6.39
N ARG A 432 -21.47 7.71 6.83
CA ARG A 432 -21.93 8.41 8.04
C ARG A 432 -21.17 8.02 9.31
N LEU A 433 -20.73 6.77 9.42
CA LEU A 433 -19.90 6.29 10.53
C LEU A 433 -18.46 6.83 10.42
N HIS A 434 -17.91 6.83 9.22
CA HIS A 434 -16.54 7.29 8.95
C HIS A 434 -16.42 8.83 9.14
N GLU A 435 -17.43 9.59 8.76
CA GLU A 435 -17.48 11.04 9.03
C GLU A 435 -17.36 11.35 10.51
N LYS A 436 -18.01 10.56 11.38
CA LYS A 436 -17.87 10.69 12.84
C LYS A 436 -16.43 10.39 13.30
N LEU A 437 -15.79 9.39 12.69
CA LEU A 437 -14.39 9.06 12.98
C LEU A 437 -13.47 10.20 12.54
N TYR A 438 -13.65 10.73 11.33
CA TYR A 438 -12.83 11.85 10.85
C TYR A 438 -13.02 13.10 11.68
N ALA A 439 -14.23 13.41 12.11
CA ALA A 439 -14.55 14.58 12.94
C ALA A 439 -14.09 14.47 14.41
N ALA A 440 -13.76 13.26 14.88
CA ALA A 440 -13.37 13.05 16.28
C ALA A 440 -12.06 13.80 16.61
N LYS A 441 -12.14 14.68 17.61
CA LYS A 441 -11.01 15.47 18.10
C LYS A 441 -10.19 14.67 19.12
N LEU A 442 -8.92 15.06 19.29
CA LEU A 442 -8.06 14.53 20.33
C LEU A 442 -8.67 14.74 21.73
N LEU A 443 -8.49 13.78 22.61
CA LEU A 443 -8.72 14.02 24.03
C LEU A 443 -7.65 15.00 24.55
N GLY A 444 -8.02 15.90 25.44
CA GLY A 444 -7.04 16.73 26.16
C GLY A 444 -6.00 15.83 26.87
N LYS A 445 -4.79 16.35 27.12
CA LYS A 445 -3.72 15.57 27.77
C LYS A 445 -4.29 14.88 29.02
N PRO A 446 -4.23 13.53 29.12
CA PRO A 446 -4.51 12.89 30.39
C PRO A 446 -3.45 13.35 31.40
N ALA A 447 -3.84 13.54 32.65
CA ALA A 447 -2.90 13.70 33.75
C ALA A 447 -1.96 12.48 33.73
N LEU A 448 -0.65 12.70 33.61
CA LEU A 448 0.34 11.64 33.50
C LEU A 448 0.20 10.66 34.67
N PRO A 449 0.05 9.36 34.44
CA PRO A 449 0.21 8.40 35.51
C PRO A 449 1.66 8.44 35.98
N VAL A 450 1.84 8.43 37.30
CA VAL A 450 3.17 8.40 37.96
C VAL A 450 3.97 7.23 37.39
N ALA A 451 5.17 7.50 36.90
CA ALA A 451 6.05 6.56 36.23
C ALA A 451 6.32 5.29 37.09
N ALA A 452 6.02 4.14 36.52
CA ALA A 452 6.52 2.86 37.04
C ALA A 452 8.04 2.78 36.79
N LYS A 453 8.80 2.56 37.85
CA LYS A 453 10.28 2.51 37.85
C LYS A 453 10.82 1.38 36.97
N ASN A 454 11.75 1.75 36.11
CA ASN A 454 12.84 0.99 35.49
C ASN A 454 12.56 -0.44 34.99
N LYS A 455 12.37 -0.59 33.67
CA LYS A 455 12.72 -1.82 32.95
C LYS A 455 14.08 -1.65 32.26
N ALA A 456 14.91 -2.71 32.31
CA ALA A 456 16.23 -2.74 31.68
C ALA A 456 16.16 -2.42 30.17
N PRO A 457 17.22 -1.82 29.57
CA PRO A 457 17.22 -1.54 28.15
C PRO A 457 17.14 -2.82 27.32
N ILE A 458 16.30 -2.79 26.29
CA ILE A 458 16.15 -3.86 25.31
C ILE A 458 17.41 -3.88 24.46
N ARG A 459 18.07 -5.04 24.35
CA ARG A 459 19.21 -5.24 23.44
C ARG A 459 18.73 -5.89 22.15
N TYR A 460 19.01 -5.25 21.03
CA TYR A 460 18.80 -5.81 19.69
C TYR A 460 20.12 -6.42 19.20
N THR A 461 20.10 -7.70 18.83
CA THR A 461 21.28 -8.35 18.23
C THR A 461 21.19 -8.20 16.71
N THR A 462 22.19 -7.59 16.10
CA THR A 462 22.33 -7.48 14.63
C THR A 462 23.47 -8.39 14.17
N ARG A 463 23.28 -9.13 13.05
CA ARG A 463 24.43 -9.60 12.26
C ARG A 463 25.14 -8.38 11.65
N LYS A 464 26.46 -8.40 11.57
CA LYS A 464 27.20 -7.37 10.81
C LYS A 464 26.80 -7.44 9.34
N PRO A 465 26.58 -6.30 8.65
CA PRO A 465 26.42 -6.28 7.22
C PRO A 465 27.63 -6.90 6.54
N ALA A 466 27.41 -7.68 5.49
CA ALA A 466 28.49 -8.02 4.56
C ALA A 466 28.80 -6.75 3.74
N ASP A 467 30.05 -6.26 3.86
CA ASP A 467 30.55 -5.11 3.11
C ASP A 467 30.81 -5.50 1.66
N ASP A 468 29.83 -5.73 0.83
CA ASP A 468 29.99 -5.84 -0.63
C ASP A 468 28.65 -6.07 -1.33
N TRP A 469 27.88 -4.99 -1.51
CA TRP A 469 26.82 -4.99 -2.52
C TRP A 469 26.83 -3.64 -3.27
N VAL A 470 27.61 -3.60 -4.35
CA VAL A 470 27.54 -2.56 -5.39
C VAL A 470 26.55 -3.01 -6.47
#